data_7e390c12435bcb45cf7b94c075b792eb
#
_entry.id   7e390c12435bcb45cf7b94c075b792eb
#
_cell.length_a   1.000
_cell.length_b   1.000
_cell.length_c   1.000
_cell.angle_alpha   90.00
_cell.angle_beta   90.00
_cell.angle_gamma   90.00
#
_symmetry.space_group_name_H-M   'P 1'
#
loop_
_entity.id
_entity.type
_entity.pdbx_description
1 polymer ?
#
loop_
_entity_poly.entity_id
_entity_poly.type
_entity_poly.pdbx_seq_one_letter_code
_entity_poly.pdbx_strand_id
1 'polypeptide(L)'
;MIGYIKPFLKDLPRELKKEYRAVYCGLCHTLNKIGGLVGTACLNYEATLILVLLLAIQEDEPKVFHGSCSHTPLLHVGFVDYLSQAFVNAACVSLVAAKLEVIDNLHDEKTLRWVAAERLLRRGAKRAEEELRGAVENVICSVQNYCSLEQNADSDFGALLDASGEIFESMAAPLIMAVEDVPDAVGLLLLTNALGKWTCLMDACDDWQEDKRRGCFNIASKLNSISSIRDIVAHTEDCIKFHALQLPIRRYHELINTLLIDNLRKVSSGILRKLEKEWQT
;
A
#
# COMPACT_ATOMS: atom_id res chain seq x y z
N MET A 1 2.35 7.80 3.67
CA MET A 1 1.93 6.40 3.97
C MET A 1 2.17 5.38 2.85
N ILE A 2 2.88 5.64 1.76
CA ILE A 2 3.08 4.70 0.65
C ILE A 2 4.57 4.42 0.49
N GLY A 3 4.96 3.13 0.30
CA GLY A 3 6.31 2.76 -0.08
C GLY A 3 7.14 2.01 0.96
N TYR A 4 6.59 1.72 2.14
CA TYR A 4 7.30 0.94 3.17
C TYR A 4 7.35 -0.58 2.86
N ILE A 5 6.39 -1.10 2.08
CA ILE A 5 6.33 -2.51 1.68
C ILE A 5 7.18 -2.79 0.43
N LYS A 6 8.18 -1.96 0.18
CA LYS A 6 9.05 -2.08 -0.97
C LYS A 6 9.93 -3.32 -0.90
N PRO A 7 9.92 -4.20 -1.92
CA PRO A 7 10.83 -5.33 -1.94
C PRO A 7 12.28 -4.87 -2.12
N PHE A 8 13.19 -5.48 -1.37
CA PHE A 8 14.63 -5.29 -1.58
C PHE A 8 15.07 -6.10 -2.81
N LEU A 9 14.73 -5.61 -4.01
CA LEU A 9 14.94 -6.32 -5.27
C LEU A 9 16.39 -6.78 -5.50
N LYS A 10 17.39 -6.12 -4.90
CA LYS A 10 18.79 -6.52 -5.02
C LYS A 10 19.07 -7.84 -4.30
N ASP A 11 18.37 -8.07 -3.20
CA ASP A 11 18.57 -9.21 -2.32
C ASP A 11 17.72 -10.43 -2.74
N LEU A 12 16.71 -10.22 -3.61
CA LEU A 12 15.84 -11.31 -4.10
C LEU A 12 16.57 -12.23 -5.09
N PRO A 13 16.35 -13.55 -5.03
CA PRO A 13 16.70 -14.50 -6.08
C PRO A 13 16.11 -14.09 -7.44
N ARG A 14 16.77 -14.49 -8.52
CA ARG A 14 16.37 -14.09 -9.89
C ARG A 14 14.93 -14.48 -10.23
N GLU A 15 14.49 -15.65 -9.78
CA GLU A 15 13.15 -16.17 -10.07
C GLU A 15 12.09 -15.37 -9.31
N LEU A 16 12.27 -15.09 -8.03
CA LEU A 16 11.36 -14.26 -7.25
C LEU A 16 11.27 -12.82 -7.81
N LYS A 17 12.40 -12.29 -8.32
CA LYS A 17 12.38 -11.00 -9.04
C LYS A 17 11.50 -11.05 -10.27
N LYS A 18 11.52 -12.13 -11.04
CA LYS A 18 10.69 -12.26 -12.24
C LYS A 18 9.22 -12.35 -11.87
N GLU A 19 8.88 -13.16 -10.86
CA GLU A 19 7.52 -13.32 -10.37
C GLU A 19 6.95 -11.97 -9.92
N TYR A 20 7.65 -11.29 -9.01
CA TYR A 20 7.24 -9.98 -8.53
C TYR A 20 7.10 -8.95 -9.67
N ARG A 21 8.12 -8.88 -10.54
CA ARG A 21 8.12 -7.93 -11.67
C ARG A 21 7.00 -8.21 -12.66
N ALA A 22 6.59 -9.45 -12.86
CA ALA A 22 5.49 -9.76 -13.76
C ALA A 22 4.17 -9.15 -13.26
N VAL A 23 3.89 -9.22 -11.96
CA VAL A 23 2.72 -8.57 -11.34
C VAL A 23 2.85 -7.05 -11.36
N TYR A 24 4.00 -6.52 -10.95
CA TYR A 24 4.29 -5.09 -10.93
C TYR A 24 4.18 -4.44 -12.32
N CYS A 25 4.71 -5.10 -13.36
CA CYS A 25 4.58 -4.64 -14.73
C CYS A 25 3.13 -4.76 -15.25
N GLY A 26 2.38 -5.79 -14.86
CA GLY A 26 0.95 -5.90 -15.15
C GLY A 26 0.18 -4.70 -14.63
N LEU A 27 0.36 -4.34 -13.34
CA LEU A 27 -0.25 -3.15 -12.76
C LEU A 27 0.18 -1.87 -13.48
N CYS A 28 1.47 -1.74 -13.84
CA CYS A 28 1.98 -0.60 -14.60
C CYS A 28 1.28 -0.46 -15.97
N HIS A 29 1.07 -1.57 -16.70
CA HIS A 29 0.34 -1.56 -17.96
C HIS A 29 -1.12 -1.13 -17.78
N THR A 30 -1.78 -1.60 -16.73
CA THR A 30 -3.16 -1.20 -16.41
C THR A 30 -3.24 0.29 -16.08
N LEU A 31 -2.33 0.80 -15.26
CA LEU A 31 -2.22 2.24 -14.94
C LEU A 31 -2.01 3.08 -16.18
N ASN A 32 -1.15 2.63 -17.10
CA ASN A 32 -0.96 3.32 -18.39
C ASN A 32 -2.24 3.34 -19.25
N LYS A 33 -2.99 2.24 -19.24
CA LYS A 33 -4.26 2.14 -20.00
C LYS A 33 -5.34 3.09 -19.46
N ILE A 34 -5.43 3.26 -18.13
CA ILE A 34 -6.48 4.09 -17.49
C ILE A 34 -6.04 5.56 -17.42
N GLY A 35 -4.82 5.82 -16.91
CA GLY A 35 -4.31 7.16 -16.59
C GLY A 35 -3.23 7.67 -17.57
N GLY A 36 -2.88 6.91 -18.61
CA GLY A 36 -1.77 7.23 -19.51
C GLY A 36 -0.41 7.17 -18.79
N LEU A 37 0.61 7.79 -19.36
CA LEU A 37 1.96 7.83 -18.76
C LEU A 37 1.96 8.44 -17.36
N VAL A 38 1.09 9.41 -17.09
CA VAL A 38 0.94 10.01 -15.77
C VAL A 38 0.42 8.98 -14.76
N GLY A 39 -0.52 8.13 -15.17
CA GLY A 39 -1.03 7.04 -14.34
C GLY A 39 0.06 6.08 -13.87
N THR A 40 1.08 5.84 -14.70
CA THR A 40 2.18 4.95 -14.29
C THR A 40 3.01 5.49 -13.12
N ALA A 41 2.98 6.80 -12.86
CA ALA A 41 3.60 7.39 -11.68
C ALA A 41 2.87 7.04 -10.37
N CYS A 42 1.62 6.58 -10.46
CA CYS A 42 0.83 6.12 -9.31
C CYS A 42 1.08 4.63 -8.98
N LEU A 43 2.01 3.98 -9.67
CA LEU A 43 2.39 2.59 -9.42
C LEU A 43 2.98 2.47 -8.01
N ASN A 44 2.38 1.64 -7.17
CA ASN A 44 2.77 1.46 -5.77
C ASN A 44 2.98 -0.01 -5.41
N TYR A 45 3.69 -0.22 -4.32
CA TYR A 45 4.09 -1.55 -3.87
C TYR A 45 2.97 -2.26 -3.11
N GLU A 46 2.10 -1.51 -2.45
CA GLU A 46 0.99 -1.99 -1.65
C GLU A 46 -0.06 -2.68 -2.54
N ALA A 47 -0.53 -2.01 -3.58
CA ALA A 47 -1.45 -2.61 -4.55
C ALA A 47 -0.81 -3.81 -5.28
N THR A 48 0.50 -3.74 -5.56
CA THR A 48 1.24 -4.88 -6.15
C THR A 48 1.25 -6.08 -5.19
N LEU A 49 1.48 -5.85 -3.89
CA LEU A 49 1.45 -6.93 -2.90
C LEU A 49 0.07 -7.58 -2.80
N ILE A 50 -1.00 -6.78 -2.77
CA ILE A 50 -2.37 -7.32 -2.74
C ILE A 50 -2.64 -8.19 -3.97
N LEU A 51 -2.21 -7.76 -5.17
CA LEU A 51 -2.32 -8.56 -6.38
C LEU A 51 -1.49 -9.85 -6.32
N VAL A 52 -0.27 -9.81 -5.75
CA VAL A 52 0.54 -11.02 -5.53
C VAL A 52 -0.19 -11.99 -4.62
N LEU A 53 -0.78 -11.51 -3.52
CA LEU A 53 -1.54 -12.33 -2.58
C LEU A 53 -2.80 -12.93 -3.22
N LEU A 54 -3.55 -12.14 -3.98
CA LEU A 54 -4.71 -12.61 -4.72
C LEU A 54 -4.34 -13.73 -5.71
N LEU A 55 -3.29 -13.52 -6.50
CA LEU A 55 -2.80 -14.53 -7.45
C LEU A 55 -2.27 -15.78 -6.74
N ALA A 56 -1.72 -15.62 -5.53
CA ALA A 56 -1.14 -16.72 -4.77
C ALA A 56 -2.17 -17.72 -4.25
N ILE A 57 -3.39 -17.27 -3.96
CA ILE A 57 -4.46 -18.13 -3.39
C ILE A 57 -5.41 -18.68 -4.43
N GLN A 58 -5.40 -18.16 -5.67
CA GLN A 58 -6.25 -18.65 -6.76
C GLN A 58 -5.83 -20.04 -7.24
N GLU A 59 -6.79 -20.81 -7.81
CA GLU A 59 -6.51 -22.12 -8.38
C GLU A 59 -5.75 -22.03 -9.70
N ASP A 60 -6.20 -21.15 -10.57
CA ASP A 60 -5.64 -20.98 -11.90
C ASP A 60 -4.27 -20.32 -11.87
N GLU A 61 -3.35 -20.80 -12.71
CA GLU A 61 -2.06 -20.18 -12.89
C GLU A 61 -2.19 -18.87 -13.67
N PRO A 62 -1.54 -17.78 -13.19
CA PRO A 62 -1.56 -16.52 -13.90
C PRO A 62 -0.84 -16.64 -15.25
N LYS A 63 -1.50 -16.20 -16.32
CA LYS A 63 -0.90 -16.15 -17.64
C LYS A 63 0.11 -15.00 -17.70
N VAL A 64 1.34 -15.33 -18.09
CA VAL A 64 2.41 -14.34 -18.27
C VAL A 64 2.58 -14.04 -19.76
N PHE A 65 2.45 -12.80 -20.11
CA PHE A 65 2.68 -12.26 -21.46
C PHE A 65 4.03 -11.55 -21.53
N HIS A 66 4.53 -11.34 -22.72
CA HIS A 66 5.76 -10.60 -22.96
C HIS A 66 5.51 -9.47 -23.96
N GLY A 67 6.02 -8.28 -23.65
CA GLY A 67 5.85 -7.11 -24.50
C GLY A 67 6.70 -5.93 -24.06
N SER A 68 6.48 -4.78 -24.69
CA SER A 68 7.23 -3.56 -24.41
C SER A 68 6.86 -2.97 -23.05
N CYS A 69 7.84 -2.48 -22.31
CA CYS A 69 7.62 -1.75 -21.05
C CYS A 69 6.86 -0.44 -21.31
N SER A 70 5.87 -0.11 -20.47
CA SER A 70 5.09 1.13 -20.58
C SER A 70 5.93 2.40 -20.42
N HIS A 71 7.02 2.34 -19.64
CA HIS A 71 7.94 3.47 -19.44
C HIS A 71 9.08 3.53 -20.45
N THR A 72 9.59 2.36 -20.86
CA THR A 72 10.76 2.24 -21.73
C THR A 72 10.42 1.27 -22.84
N PRO A 73 9.79 1.72 -23.94
CA PRO A 73 9.27 0.84 -25.01
C PRO A 73 10.30 -0.09 -25.65
N LEU A 74 11.59 0.24 -25.56
CA LEU A 74 12.67 -0.60 -26.06
C LEU A 74 12.98 -1.82 -25.16
N LEU A 75 12.51 -1.81 -23.90
CA LEU A 75 12.68 -2.93 -22.98
C LEU A 75 11.50 -3.89 -23.12
N HIS A 76 11.81 -5.18 -23.29
CA HIS A 76 10.82 -6.25 -23.22
C HIS A 76 10.73 -6.78 -21.81
N VAL A 77 9.51 -6.86 -21.28
CA VAL A 77 9.20 -7.30 -19.93
C VAL A 77 8.14 -8.39 -19.97
N GLY A 78 8.20 -9.30 -18.98
CA GLY A 78 7.10 -10.21 -18.69
C GLY A 78 6.09 -9.51 -17.78
N PHE A 79 4.81 -9.70 -18.02
CA PHE A 79 3.72 -9.18 -17.18
C PHE A 79 2.56 -10.16 -17.12
N VAL A 80 1.90 -10.22 -15.98
CA VAL A 80 0.67 -10.99 -15.79
C VAL A 80 -0.47 -10.33 -16.56
N ASP A 81 -1.51 -11.09 -16.90
CA ASP A 81 -2.71 -10.57 -17.55
C ASP A 81 -3.29 -9.38 -16.78
N TYR A 82 -3.03 -8.21 -17.32
CA TYR A 82 -3.39 -6.93 -16.74
C TYR A 82 -4.81 -6.47 -17.06
N LEU A 83 -5.58 -7.30 -17.76
CA LEU A 83 -6.96 -6.98 -18.16
C LEU A 83 -7.99 -7.52 -17.18
N SER A 84 -7.58 -8.34 -16.21
CA SER A 84 -8.49 -8.82 -15.18
C SER A 84 -9.02 -7.67 -14.32
N GLN A 85 -10.26 -7.79 -13.83
CA GLN A 85 -10.91 -6.73 -13.07
C GLN A 85 -10.15 -6.38 -11.78
N ALA A 86 -9.45 -7.34 -11.16
CA ALA A 86 -8.60 -7.08 -10.01
C ALA A 86 -7.46 -6.11 -10.33
N PHE A 87 -6.80 -6.25 -11.48
CA PHE A 87 -5.77 -5.30 -11.94
C PHE A 87 -6.35 -3.93 -12.29
N VAL A 88 -7.54 -3.89 -12.92
CA VAL A 88 -8.26 -2.65 -13.21
C VAL A 88 -8.58 -1.92 -11.90
N ASN A 89 -9.15 -2.62 -10.92
CA ASN A 89 -9.49 -2.04 -9.63
C ASN A 89 -8.24 -1.59 -8.85
N ALA A 90 -7.15 -2.37 -8.90
CA ALA A 90 -5.86 -1.98 -8.29
C ALA A 90 -5.31 -0.69 -8.88
N ALA A 91 -5.36 -0.54 -10.21
CA ALA A 91 -4.93 0.68 -10.88
C ALA A 91 -5.85 1.87 -10.52
N CYS A 92 -7.15 1.65 -10.45
CA CYS A 92 -8.12 2.68 -10.07
C CYS A 92 -7.91 3.13 -8.61
N VAL A 93 -7.78 2.20 -7.67
CA VAL A 93 -7.47 2.52 -6.27
C VAL A 93 -6.15 3.30 -6.16
N SER A 94 -5.11 2.90 -6.90
CA SER A 94 -3.83 3.61 -6.92
C SER A 94 -3.95 5.06 -7.41
N LEU A 95 -4.78 5.30 -8.44
CA LEU A 95 -5.04 6.65 -8.96
C LEU A 95 -5.85 7.50 -7.98
N VAL A 96 -6.85 6.91 -7.30
CA VAL A 96 -7.63 7.59 -6.26
C VAL A 96 -6.77 7.93 -5.06
N ALA A 97 -5.95 6.99 -4.57
CA ALA A 97 -5.03 7.22 -3.47
C ALA A 97 -4.04 8.36 -3.78
N ALA A 98 -3.44 8.34 -4.98
CA ALA A 98 -2.55 9.42 -5.41
C ALA A 98 -3.26 10.78 -5.51
N LYS A 99 -4.53 10.81 -5.93
CA LYS A 99 -5.33 12.04 -5.94
C LYS A 99 -5.56 12.56 -4.52
N LEU A 100 -5.92 11.69 -3.57
CA LEU A 100 -6.13 12.08 -2.17
C LEU A 100 -4.86 12.64 -1.56
N GLU A 101 -3.70 12.00 -1.78
CA GLU A 101 -2.39 12.49 -1.34
C GLU A 101 -2.05 13.87 -1.93
N VAL A 102 -2.33 14.09 -3.23
CA VAL A 102 -2.10 15.40 -3.88
C VAL A 102 -3.02 16.47 -3.29
N ILE A 103 -4.29 16.15 -2.98
CA ILE A 103 -5.23 17.08 -2.36
C ILE A 103 -4.76 17.48 -0.96
N ASP A 104 -4.31 16.51 -0.17
CA ASP A 104 -3.78 16.72 1.17
C ASP A 104 -2.57 17.67 1.14
N ASN A 105 -1.58 17.35 0.31
CA ASN A 105 -0.40 18.20 0.12
C ASN A 105 -0.74 19.61 -0.42
N LEU A 106 -1.83 19.78 -1.19
CA LEU A 106 -2.29 21.09 -1.64
C LEU A 106 -2.87 21.92 -0.50
N HIS A 107 -3.50 21.28 0.48
CA HIS A 107 -3.97 21.96 1.69
C HIS A 107 -2.80 22.46 2.53
N ASP A 108 -1.77 21.63 2.68
CA ASP A 108 -0.64 21.92 3.55
C ASP A 108 0.36 22.92 2.95
N GLU A 109 0.76 22.73 1.71
CA GLU A 109 1.91 23.46 1.14
C GLU A 109 1.56 24.44 0.02
N LYS A 110 0.41 24.33 -0.65
CA LYS A 110 -0.06 25.18 -1.78
C LYS A 110 1.01 25.50 -2.85
N THR A 111 1.89 24.54 -3.15
CA THR A 111 2.97 24.75 -4.11
C THR A 111 2.52 24.52 -5.56
N LEU A 112 3.17 25.19 -6.52
CA LEU A 112 2.89 24.98 -7.96
C LEU A 112 3.07 23.54 -8.41
N ARG A 113 3.95 22.78 -7.73
CA ARG A 113 4.18 21.34 -7.96
C ARG A 113 2.90 20.54 -7.76
N TRP A 114 2.21 20.76 -6.64
CA TRP A 114 0.99 20.02 -6.32
C TRP A 114 -0.19 20.43 -7.19
N VAL A 115 -0.29 21.71 -7.56
CA VAL A 115 -1.28 22.19 -8.55
C VAL A 115 -1.08 21.52 -9.91
N ALA A 116 0.18 21.35 -10.35
CA ALA A 116 0.48 20.65 -11.59
C ALA A 116 0.14 19.15 -11.49
N ALA A 117 0.48 18.51 -10.37
CA ALA A 117 0.16 17.10 -10.11
C ALA A 117 -1.36 16.85 -10.13
N GLU A 118 -2.15 17.69 -9.48
CA GLU A 118 -3.63 17.60 -9.50
C GLU A 118 -4.18 17.65 -10.93
N ARG A 119 -3.72 18.62 -11.73
CA ARG A 119 -4.17 18.75 -13.13
C ARG A 119 -3.83 17.54 -13.98
N LEU A 120 -2.63 16.97 -13.78
CA LEU A 120 -2.16 15.82 -14.54
C LEU A 120 -2.94 14.55 -14.16
N LEU A 121 -3.21 14.34 -12.88
CA LEU A 121 -3.93 13.15 -12.38
C LEU A 121 -5.44 13.21 -12.64
N ARG A 122 -6.02 14.41 -12.76
CA ARG A 122 -7.46 14.65 -12.78
C ARG A 122 -8.26 13.74 -13.70
N ARG A 123 -7.79 13.54 -14.95
CA ARG A 123 -8.50 12.71 -15.93
C ARG A 123 -8.43 11.22 -15.59
N GLY A 124 -7.26 10.74 -15.15
CA GLY A 124 -7.06 9.37 -14.75
C GLY A 124 -7.87 9.03 -13.49
N ALA A 125 -7.80 9.89 -12.48
CA ALA A 125 -8.54 9.74 -11.25
C ALA A 125 -10.06 9.75 -11.46
N LYS A 126 -10.58 10.66 -12.32
CA LYS A 126 -12.01 10.68 -12.65
C LYS A 126 -12.48 9.35 -13.29
N ARG A 127 -11.72 8.80 -14.24
CA ARG A 127 -12.02 7.49 -14.83
C ARG A 127 -11.98 6.37 -13.79
N ALA A 128 -11.01 6.43 -12.87
CA ALA A 128 -10.88 5.47 -11.79
C ALA A 128 -12.08 5.53 -10.83
N GLU A 129 -12.55 6.72 -10.48
CA GLU A 129 -13.75 6.93 -9.66
C GLU A 129 -15.00 6.39 -10.35
N GLU A 130 -15.16 6.63 -11.65
CA GLU A 130 -16.28 6.10 -12.46
C GLU A 130 -16.25 4.56 -12.52
N GLU A 131 -15.09 3.94 -12.60
CA GLU A 131 -14.91 2.48 -12.64
C GLU A 131 -15.20 1.83 -11.28
N LEU A 132 -14.66 2.38 -10.19
CA LEU A 132 -14.83 1.86 -8.83
C LEU A 132 -16.21 2.13 -8.25
N ARG A 133 -16.95 3.12 -8.76
CA ARG A 133 -18.30 3.52 -8.29
C ARG A 133 -18.34 3.68 -6.76
N GLY A 134 -19.26 2.97 -6.08
CA GLY A 134 -19.46 3.07 -4.63
C GLY A 134 -18.26 2.65 -3.76
N ALA A 135 -17.31 1.88 -4.31
CA ALA A 135 -16.11 1.51 -3.56
C ALA A 135 -15.19 2.72 -3.25
N VAL A 136 -15.22 3.76 -4.11
CA VAL A 136 -14.49 5.02 -3.86
C VAL A 136 -15.00 5.71 -2.60
N GLU A 137 -16.30 5.70 -2.38
CA GLU A 137 -16.94 6.32 -1.21
C GLU A 137 -16.43 5.68 0.09
N ASN A 138 -16.27 4.36 0.11
CA ASN A 138 -15.72 3.65 1.28
C ASN A 138 -14.28 4.09 1.57
N VAL A 139 -13.42 4.20 0.55
CA VAL A 139 -12.04 4.68 0.71
C VAL A 139 -12.03 6.12 1.24
N ILE A 140 -12.84 7.01 0.66
CA ILE A 140 -12.94 8.41 1.11
C ILE A 140 -13.43 8.47 2.56
N CYS A 141 -14.47 7.70 2.92
CA CYS A 141 -14.99 7.66 4.29
C CYS A 141 -13.94 7.18 5.28
N SER A 142 -13.17 6.14 4.97
CA SER A 142 -12.10 5.64 5.85
C SER A 142 -11.01 6.70 6.06
N VAL A 143 -10.59 7.40 4.99
CA VAL A 143 -9.61 8.50 5.09
C VAL A 143 -10.18 9.65 5.92
N GLN A 144 -11.43 10.07 5.69
CA GLN A 144 -12.07 11.13 6.47
C GLN A 144 -12.22 10.77 7.94
N ASN A 145 -12.55 9.51 8.25
CA ASN A 145 -12.59 9.01 9.63
C ASN A 145 -11.22 9.17 10.30
N TYR A 146 -10.17 8.70 9.66
CA TYR A 146 -8.80 8.85 10.17
C TYR A 146 -8.44 10.33 10.41
N CYS A 147 -8.64 11.21 9.42
CA CYS A 147 -8.37 12.64 9.55
C CYS A 147 -9.18 13.30 10.69
N SER A 148 -10.43 12.88 10.92
CA SER A 148 -11.24 13.40 12.02
C SER A 148 -10.71 12.98 13.39
N LEU A 149 -10.16 11.76 13.49
CA LEU A 149 -9.50 11.27 14.70
C LEU A 149 -8.17 12.00 14.96
N GLU A 150 -7.39 12.28 13.92
CA GLU A 150 -6.16 13.08 14.05
C GLU A 150 -6.42 14.50 14.61
N GLN A 151 -7.50 15.13 14.16
CA GLN A 151 -7.87 16.48 14.61
C GLN A 151 -8.43 16.52 16.04
N ASN A 152 -8.85 15.38 16.58
CA ASN A 152 -9.38 15.28 17.93
C ASN A 152 -8.25 14.93 18.93
N ALA A 153 -7.89 15.91 19.78
CA ALA A 153 -6.84 15.74 20.79
C ALA A 153 -7.08 14.58 21.74
N ASP A 154 -8.35 14.23 22.00
CA ASP A 154 -8.77 13.16 22.91
C ASP A 154 -8.81 11.79 22.26
N SER A 155 -8.50 11.69 20.97
CA SER A 155 -8.46 10.41 20.27
C SER A 155 -7.43 9.47 20.90
N ASP A 156 -7.88 8.26 21.15
CA ASP A 156 -7.05 7.16 21.64
C ASP A 156 -6.13 6.63 20.54
N PHE A 157 -4.94 6.16 20.94
CA PHE A 157 -3.96 5.56 20.05
C PHE A 157 -4.52 4.35 19.28
N GLY A 158 -5.28 3.48 19.98
CA GLY A 158 -5.89 2.29 19.38
C GLY A 158 -6.87 2.66 18.26
N ALA A 159 -7.76 3.65 18.52
CA ALA A 159 -8.73 4.11 17.54
C ALA A 159 -8.06 4.68 16.27
N LEU A 160 -6.98 5.44 16.42
CA LEU A 160 -6.18 5.96 15.30
C LEU A 160 -5.53 4.83 14.50
N LEU A 161 -4.94 3.86 15.21
CA LEU A 161 -4.28 2.72 14.57
C LEU A 161 -5.30 1.84 13.83
N ASP A 162 -6.46 1.60 14.43
CA ASP A 162 -7.55 0.83 13.80
C ASP A 162 -8.06 1.52 12.54
N ALA A 163 -8.30 2.83 12.60
CA ALA A 163 -8.72 3.61 11.43
C ALA A 163 -7.69 3.60 10.30
N SER A 164 -6.38 3.58 10.61
CA SER A 164 -5.33 3.43 9.60
C SER A 164 -5.37 2.06 8.91
N GLY A 165 -5.69 1.00 9.64
CA GLY A 165 -5.93 -0.33 9.10
C GLY A 165 -7.14 -0.37 8.16
N GLU A 166 -8.24 0.30 8.54
CA GLU A 166 -9.48 0.39 7.75
C GLU A 166 -9.24 1.08 6.39
N ILE A 167 -8.32 2.04 6.29
CA ILE A 167 -7.94 2.65 5.01
C ILE A 167 -7.40 1.59 4.05
N PHE A 168 -6.42 0.77 4.48
CA PHE A 168 -5.84 -0.28 3.64
C PHE A 168 -6.85 -1.36 3.29
N GLU A 169 -7.70 -1.75 4.23
CA GLU A 169 -8.78 -2.69 4.01
C GLU A 169 -9.76 -2.17 2.95
N SER A 170 -10.21 -0.92 3.06
CA SER A 170 -11.11 -0.29 2.08
C SER A 170 -10.50 -0.18 0.68
N MET A 171 -9.17 0.03 0.59
CA MET A 171 -8.44 0.01 -0.68
C MET A 171 -8.29 -1.39 -1.27
N ALA A 172 -8.15 -2.41 -0.43
CA ALA A 172 -7.99 -3.80 -0.86
C ALA A 172 -9.31 -4.45 -1.27
N ALA A 173 -10.40 -4.10 -0.61
CA ALA A 173 -11.72 -4.71 -0.82
C ALA A 173 -12.17 -4.72 -2.29
N PRO A 174 -12.06 -3.63 -3.08
CA PRO A 174 -12.45 -3.66 -4.49
C PRO A 174 -11.64 -4.65 -5.34
N LEU A 175 -10.37 -4.89 -4.99
CA LEU A 175 -9.50 -5.84 -5.69
C LEU A 175 -9.93 -7.28 -5.38
N ILE A 176 -10.20 -7.55 -4.11
CA ILE A 176 -10.58 -8.87 -3.61
C ILE A 176 -11.96 -9.24 -4.16
N MET A 177 -12.92 -8.32 -4.10
CA MET A 177 -14.30 -8.54 -4.58
C MET A 177 -14.41 -8.61 -6.10
N ALA A 178 -13.38 -8.22 -6.85
CA ALA A 178 -13.33 -8.34 -8.31
C ALA A 178 -13.04 -9.77 -8.79
N VAL A 179 -12.69 -10.66 -7.89
CA VAL A 179 -12.37 -12.06 -8.16
C VAL A 179 -13.50 -12.93 -7.66
N GLU A 180 -14.03 -13.78 -8.53
CA GLU A 180 -15.01 -14.78 -8.14
C GLU A 180 -14.35 -15.86 -7.27
N ASP A 181 -15.06 -16.34 -6.26
CA ASP A 181 -14.65 -17.45 -5.40
C ASP A 181 -13.25 -17.31 -4.79
N VAL A 182 -12.94 -16.13 -4.22
CA VAL A 182 -11.69 -15.95 -3.45
C VAL A 182 -11.70 -16.90 -2.25
N PRO A 183 -10.75 -17.85 -2.14
CA PRO A 183 -10.80 -18.91 -1.13
C PRO A 183 -10.85 -18.40 0.31
N ASP A 184 -10.25 -17.24 0.58
CA ASP A 184 -10.25 -16.60 1.90
C ASP A 184 -10.21 -15.06 1.77
N ALA A 185 -11.33 -14.48 1.35
CA ALA A 185 -11.46 -13.03 1.21
C ALA A 185 -11.33 -12.32 2.57
N VAL A 186 -11.88 -12.90 3.63
CA VAL A 186 -11.82 -12.32 4.98
C VAL A 186 -10.38 -12.32 5.51
N GLY A 187 -9.65 -13.42 5.36
CA GLY A 187 -8.24 -13.51 5.74
C GLY A 187 -7.36 -12.48 5.01
N LEU A 188 -7.64 -12.24 3.71
CA LEU A 188 -6.96 -11.19 2.95
C LEU A 188 -7.28 -9.79 3.48
N LEU A 189 -8.54 -9.48 3.81
CA LEU A 189 -8.92 -8.19 4.39
C LEU A 189 -8.26 -7.97 5.75
N LEU A 190 -8.25 -8.98 6.63
CA LEU A 190 -7.57 -8.91 7.92
C LEU A 190 -6.05 -8.69 7.77
N LEU A 191 -5.43 -9.37 6.80
CA LEU A 191 -4.02 -9.15 6.49
C LEU A 191 -3.75 -7.73 5.99
N THR A 192 -4.59 -7.20 5.10
CA THR A 192 -4.42 -5.83 4.60
C THR A 192 -4.67 -4.79 5.68
N ASN A 193 -5.61 -5.01 6.59
CA ASN A 193 -5.82 -4.18 7.78
C ASN A 193 -4.56 -4.13 8.65
N ALA A 194 -3.97 -5.29 8.97
CA ALA A 194 -2.74 -5.36 9.74
C ALA A 194 -1.55 -4.66 9.03
N LEU A 195 -1.46 -4.77 7.71
CA LEU A 195 -0.47 -4.07 6.90
C LEU A 195 -0.66 -2.55 6.94
N GLY A 196 -1.90 -2.06 6.93
CA GLY A 196 -2.22 -0.64 7.09
C GLY A 196 -1.75 -0.09 8.43
N LYS A 197 -2.03 -0.81 9.53
CA LYS A 197 -1.55 -0.47 10.87
C LYS A 197 -0.02 -0.41 10.92
N TRP A 198 0.65 -1.41 10.38
CA TRP A 198 2.11 -1.46 10.33
C TRP A 198 2.68 -0.29 9.51
N THR A 199 2.10 0.01 8.36
CA THR A 199 2.55 1.12 7.51
C THR A 199 2.40 2.47 8.21
N CYS A 200 1.29 2.71 8.90
CA CYS A 200 1.06 3.90 9.70
C CYS A 200 2.11 4.06 10.81
N LEU A 201 2.45 2.96 11.50
CA LEU A 201 3.49 2.97 12.52
C LEU A 201 4.88 3.28 11.94
N MET A 202 5.20 2.71 10.77
CA MET A 202 6.49 2.98 10.10
C MET A 202 6.62 4.44 9.66
N ASP A 203 5.56 4.98 9.08
CA ASP A 203 5.46 6.39 8.68
C ASP A 203 5.68 7.31 9.88
N ALA A 204 4.92 7.10 10.94
CA ALA A 204 5.02 7.89 12.16
C ALA A 204 6.43 7.82 12.82
N CYS A 205 7.05 6.65 12.79
CA CYS A 205 8.39 6.46 13.32
C CYS A 205 9.48 7.10 12.46
N ASP A 206 9.33 7.04 11.13
CA ASP A 206 10.33 7.58 10.20
C ASP A 206 10.29 9.11 10.17
N ASP A 207 9.10 9.70 10.26
CA ASP A 207 8.85 11.14 10.19
C ASP A 207 8.87 11.84 11.55
N TRP A 208 9.14 11.11 12.66
CA TRP A 208 9.08 11.61 14.02
C TRP A 208 9.73 12.98 14.25
N GLN A 209 10.98 13.17 13.82
CA GLN A 209 11.67 14.44 14.00
C GLN A 209 11.13 15.56 13.10
N GLU A 210 10.75 15.21 11.90
CA GLU A 210 10.21 16.20 10.95
C GLU A 210 8.87 16.72 11.43
N ASP A 211 7.96 15.84 11.87
CA ASP A 211 6.66 16.20 12.42
C ASP A 211 6.80 17.03 13.70
N LYS A 212 7.69 16.62 14.61
CA LYS A 212 7.99 17.39 15.83
C LYS A 212 8.48 18.80 15.51
N ARG A 213 9.36 18.94 14.50
CA ARG A 213 9.89 20.25 14.07
C ARG A 213 8.84 21.12 13.40
N ARG A 214 7.92 20.54 12.64
CA ARG A 214 6.83 21.23 11.95
C ARG A 214 5.63 21.50 12.85
N GLY A 215 5.54 20.85 14.00
CA GLY A 215 4.35 20.86 14.87
C GLY A 215 3.16 20.13 14.28
N CYS A 216 3.43 19.16 13.39
CA CYS A 216 2.42 18.29 12.81
C CYS A 216 2.03 17.18 13.81
N PHE A 217 0.82 16.65 13.63
CA PHE A 217 0.37 15.49 14.39
C PHE A 217 1.22 14.28 14.01
N ASN A 218 1.53 13.45 15.02
CA ASN A 218 2.18 12.15 14.82
C ASN A 218 1.61 11.17 15.83
N ILE A 219 1.05 10.06 15.37
CA ILE A 219 0.39 9.06 16.22
C ILE A 219 1.34 8.47 17.28
N ALA A 220 2.64 8.35 17.00
CA ALA A 220 3.63 7.85 17.96
C ALA A 220 3.76 8.77 19.20
N SER A 221 3.36 10.06 19.10
CA SER A 221 3.33 10.99 20.24
C SER A 221 2.33 10.61 21.32
N LYS A 222 1.34 9.77 21.01
CA LYS A 222 0.39 9.21 21.98
C LYS A 222 1.00 8.11 22.86
N LEU A 223 2.20 7.65 22.54
CA LEU A 223 2.90 6.61 23.29
C LEU A 223 4.00 7.23 24.17
N ASN A 224 4.14 6.66 25.38
CA ASN A 224 5.01 7.24 26.41
C ASN A 224 6.47 6.79 26.32
N SER A 225 6.79 5.80 25.47
CA SER A 225 8.13 5.25 25.39
C SER A 225 8.40 4.53 24.08
N ILE A 226 9.67 4.50 23.69
CA ILE A 226 10.16 3.70 22.54
C ILE A 226 9.88 2.20 22.76
N SER A 227 9.94 1.72 24.00
CA SER A 227 9.63 0.32 24.30
C SER A 227 8.20 -0.01 23.89
N SER A 228 7.22 0.85 24.23
CA SER A 228 5.82 0.67 23.83
C SER A 228 5.67 0.66 22.32
N ILE A 229 6.38 1.54 21.60
CA ILE A 229 6.37 1.56 20.11
C ILE A 229 6.89 0.23 19.57
N ARG A 230 8.01 -0.27 20.10
CA ARG A 230 8.59 -1.55 19.67
C ARG A 230 7.65 -2.73 19.89
N ASP A 231 7.02 -2.77 21.07
CA ASP A 231 6.10 -3.85 21.42
C ASP A 231 4.88 -3.86 20.48
N ILE A 232 4.36 -2.68 20.13
CA ILE A 232 3.24 -2.56 19.20
C ILE A 232 3.66 -2.94 17.78
N VAL A 233 4.83 -2.50 17.31
CA VAL A 233 5.36 -2.88 15.99
C VAL A 233 5.55 -4.40 15.92
N ALA A 234 6.17 -5.02 16.94
CA ALA A 234 6.37 -6.45 16.99
C ALA A 234 5.03 -7.21 17.00
N HIS A 235 4.06 -6.74 17.78
CA HIS A 235 2.72 -7.32 17.80
C HIS A 235 2.04 -7.23 16.42
N THR A 236 2.14 -6.09 15.75
CA THR A 236 1.56 -5.90 14.42
C THR A 236 2.24 -6.80 13.38
N GLU A 237 3.57 -6.98 13.45
CA GLU A 237 4.29 -7.94 12.59
C GLU A 237 3.86 -9.38 12.85
N ASP A 238 3.62 -9.76 14.12
CA ASP A 238 3.11 -11.09 14.46
C ASP A 238 1.67 -11.29 13.95
N CYS A 239 0.81 -10.26 13.98
CA CYS A 239 -0.52 -10.31 13.38
C CYS A 239 -0.44 -10.50 11.85
N ILE A 240 0.43 -9.76 11.16
CA ILE A 240 0.66 -9.92 9.71
C ILE A 240 1.10 -11.35 9.40
N LYS A 241 2.08 -11.86 10.13
CA LYS A 241 2.57 -13.22 9.98
C LYS A 241 1.47 -14.26 10.23
N PHE A 242 0.68 -14.07 11.29
CA PHE A 242 -0.43 -14.96 11.63
C PHE A 242 -1.45 -15.02 10.49
N HIS A 243 -1.94 -13.89 10.00
CA HIS A 243 -2.90 -13.86 8.90
C HIS A 243 -2.31 -14.40 7.60
N ALA A 244 -1.06 -14.09 7.28
CA ALA A 244 -0.39 -14.63 6.10
C ALA A 244 -0.27 -16.16 6.11
N LEU A 245 -0.01 -16.76 7.28
CA LEU A 245 0.11 -18.21 7.43
C LEU A 245 -1.25 -18.95 7.36
N GLN A 246 -2.37 -18.25 7.62
CA GLN A 246 -3.71 -18.84 7.51
C GLN A 246 -4.22 -18.85 6.07
N LEU A 247 -3.68 -17.99 5.19
CA LEU A 247 -4.12 -17.94 3.80
C LEU A 247 -3.80 -19.25 3.08
N PRO A 248 -4.71 -19.76 2.23
CA PRO A 248 -4.51 -20.97 1.44
C PRO A 248 -3.58 -20.72 0.25
N ILE A 249 -2.33 -20.35 0.53
CA ILE A 249 -1.32 -20.03 -0.46
C ILE A 249 -1.02 -21.26 -1.31
N ARG A 250 -1.10 -21.16 -2.62
CA ARG A 250 -0.84 -22.23 -3.60
C ARG A 250 0.45 -22.00 -4.38
N ARG A 251 0.88 -20.73 -4.52
CA ARG A 251 2.10 -20.33 -5.24
C ARG A 251 2.75 -19.12 -4.60
N TYR A 252 3.93 -18.74 -5.04
CA TYR A 252 4.67 -17.56 -4.54
C TYR A 252 5.03 -17.63 -3.05
N HIS A 253 5.06 -18.82 -2.43
CA HIS A 253 5.34 -19.00 -1.00
C HIS A 253 6.62 -18.26 -0.55
N GLU A 254 7.72 -18.47 -1.27
CA GLU A 254 9.00 -17.84 -0.94
C GLU A 254 8.95 -16.32 -1.13
N LEU A 255 8.29 -15.85 -2.21
CA LEU A 255 8.11 -14.43 -2.46
C LEU A 255 7.29 -13.77 -1.34
N ILE A 256 6.17 -14.37 -0.94
CA ILE A 256 5.29 -13.85 0.11
C ILE A 256 6.02 -13.83 1.46
N ASN A 257 6.74 -14.88 1.82
CA ASN A 257 7.54 -14.92 3.04
C ASN A 257 8.60 -13.81 3.05
N THR A 258 9.28 -13.60 1.92
CA THR A 258 10.26 -12.53 1.79
C THR A 258 9.62 -11.16 1.91
N LEU A 259 8.47 -10.94 1.28
CA LEU A 259 7.79 -9.64 1.31
C LEU A 259 7.19 -9.33 2.68
N LEU A 260 6.49 -10.28 3.31
CA LEU A 260 5.72 -10.04 4.53
C LEU A 260 6.49 -10.31 5.83
N ILE A 261 7.59 -11.04 5.78
CA ILE A 261 8.34 -11.37 7.00
C ILE A 261 9.71 -10.72 6.97
N ASP A 262 10.55 -11.07 6.00
CA ASP A 262 11.94 -10.61 6.00
C ASP A 262 12.06 -9.11 5.71
N ASN A 263 11.33 -8.61 4.71
CA ASN A 263 11.38 -7.20 4.34
C ASN A 263 10.78 -6.30 5.42
N LEU A 264 9.62 -6.67 6.00
CA LEU A 264 9.00 -5.84 7.03
C LEU A 264 9.92 -5.71 8.24
N ARG A 265 10.49 -6.82 8.74
CA ARG A 265 11.46 -6.80 9.84
C ARG A 265 12.71 -5.98 9.54
N LYS A 266 13.20 -6.01 8.29
CA LYS A 266 14.35 -5.22 7.87
C LYS A 266 14.05 -3.73 7.88
N VAL A 267 12.86 -3.34 7.39
CA VAL A 267 12.39 -1.95 7.39
C VAL A 267 12.19 -1.46 8.81
N SER A 268 11.40 -2.16 9.63
CA SER A 268 11.11 -1.75 11.01
C SER A 268 12.37 -1.66 11.86
N SER A 269 13.29 -2.64 11.75
CA SER A 269 14.57 -2.59 12.47
C SER A 269 15.42 -1.39 12.07
N GLY A 270 15.36 -0.95 10.82
CA GLY A 270 16.07 0.24 10.34
C GLY A 270 15.47 1.52 10.92
N ILE A 271 14.15 1.67 10.80
CA ILE A 271 13.39 2.85 11.26
C ILE A 271 13.44 2.98 12.79
N LEU A 272 13.23 1.89 13.53
CA LEU A 272 13.28 1.91 14.99
C LEU A 272 14.66 2.28 15.53
N ARG A 273 15.76 1.85 14.87
CA ARG A 273 17.13 2.28 15.23
C ARG A 273 17.36 3.77 14.97
N LYS A 274 16.74 4.35 13.94
CA LYS A 274 16.77 5.80 13.68
C LYS A 274 16.00 6.52 14.79
N LEU A 275 14.75 6.12 15.04
CA LEU A 275 13.88 6.68 16.06
C LEU A 275 14.53 6.71 17.45
N GLU A 276 15.24 5.64 17.84
CA GLU A 276 15.94 5.58 19.14
C GLU A 276 16.96 6.69 19.36
N LYS A 277 17.70 7.03 18.30
CA LYS A 277 18.66 8.12 18.36
C LYS A 277 17.95 9.48 18.45
N GLU A 278 16.81 9.59 17.82
CA GLU A 278 16.01 10.81 17.70
C GLU A 278 15.12 11.07 18.94
N TRP A 279 14.69 10.02 19.61
CA TRP A 279 13.82 10.11 20.79
C TRP A 279 14.53 10.71 22.01
N GLN A 280 15.85 10.56 22.10
CA GLN A 280 16.68 11.06 23.20
C GLN A 280 17.06 12.53 23.05
N THR A 281 16.83 13.14 21.89
CA THR A 281 17.10 14.54 21.57
C THR A 281 15.83 15.39 21.60
#